data_80fe2d0af9d051e47806888e4f625765
#
_entry.id   80fe2d0af9d051e47806888e4f625765
#
_cell.length_a   1.000
_cell.length_b   1.000
_cell.length_c   1.000
_cell.angle_alpha   90.00
_cell.angle_beta   90.00
_cell.angle_gamma   90.00
#
_symmetry.space_group_name_H-M   'P 1'
#
loop_
_entity.id
_entity.type
_entity.pdbx_description
1 polymer ?
#
loop_
_entity_poly.entity_id
_entity_poly.type
_entity_poly.pdbx_seq_one_letter_code
_entity_poly.pdbx_strand_id
1 'polypeptide(L)'
;MFLSPATPPLGLPVVYLVDDEAVVRDALAWLLRSRRLLSEGFAHAEAFDAFLATRDLATGWPAAPACLLLDVRMPGTSGLVLFERLIELGLSATMPVIFLTGHGDVPTAVAAVKGGAFDFVEKPFSDNALVDRVEQALALSGQAILRRRGLQAVARAVAELTDREREVMDRVIAGLANKRIADDLDISVRTVEVHRARMFEKMNVRSAVELANLLREQQP
;
A
#
# COMPACT_ATOMS: atom_id res chain seq x y z
N MET A 1 18.79 -23.19 -8.92
CA MET A 1 18.63 -21.77 -8.61
C MET A 1 17.33 -21.32 -9.28
N PHE A 2 16.19 -21.55 -8.63
CA PHE A 2 14.89 -21.13 -9.15
C PHE A 2 14.67 -19.69 -8.66
N LEU A 3 14.59 -18.77 -9.61
CA LEU A 3 14.21 -17.39 -9.35
C LEU A 3 12.80 -17.40 -8.72
N SER A 4 12.69 -16.88 -7.52
CA SER A 4 11.38 -16.44 -6.99
C SER A 4 10.71 -15.61 -8.11
N PRO A 5 9.42 -15.81 -8.42
CA PRO A 5 8.79 -15.01 -9.45
C PRO A 5 9.00 -13.53 -9.06
N ALA A 6 9.77 -12.83 -9.88
CA ALA A 6 10.08 -11.43 -9.64
C ALA A 6 8.75 -10.69 -9.52
N THR A 7 8.49 -10.10 -8.38
CA THR A 7 7.33 -9.22 -8.20
C THR A 7 7.36 -8.21 -9.35
N PRO A 8 6.31 -8.09 -10.16
CA PRO A 8 6.32 -7.20 -11.31
C PRO A 8 6.67 -5.78 -10.85
N PRO A 9 7.51 -5.07 -11.61
CA PRO A 9 7.94 -3.73 -11.22
C PRO A 9 6.72 -2.83 -10.99
N LEU A 10 6.83 -1.93 -10.03
CA LEU A 10 5.83 -0.89 -9.82
C LEU A 10 5.83 0.04 -11.03
N GLY A 11 4.66 0.57 -11.40
CA GLY A 11 4.54 1.58 -12.45
C GLY A 11 5.28 2.88 -12.10
N LEU A 12 5.23 3.84 -13.02
CA LEU A 12 5.84 5.15 -12.81
C LEU A 12 5.16 5.88 -11.64
N PRO A 13 5.94 6.52 -10.74
CA PRO A 13 5.41 7.29 -9.64
C PRO A 13 4.56 8.46 -10.12
N VAL A 14 3.49 8.78 -9.38
CA VAL A 14 2.60 9.92 -9.67
C VAL A 14 2.38 10.76 -8.42
N VAL A 15 2.47 12.07 -8.58
CA VAL A 15 2.14 13.06 -7.54
C VAL A 15 0.81 13.70 -7.88
N TYR A 16 -0.19 13.52 -7.06
CA TYR A 16 -1.46 14.21 -7.17
C TYR A 16 -1.38 15.58 -6.49
N LEU A 17 -1.95 16.61 -7.13
CA LEU A 17 -1.95 17.98 -6.64
C LEU A 17 -3.40 18.42 -6.44
N VAL A 18 -3.79 18.76 -5.23
CA VAL A 18 -5.12 19.32 -4.96
C VAL A 18 -4.94 20.68 -4.29
N ASP A 19 -5.22 21.74 -5.01
CA ASP A 19 -5.07 23.12 -4.61
C ASP A 19 -6.01 23.95 -5.47
N ASP A 20 -6.70 24.95 -4.94
CA ASP A 20 -7.67 25.75 -5.71
C ASP A 20 -6.98 26.82 -6.60
N GLU A 21 -5.76 27.22 -6.26
CA GLU A 21 -4.98 28.19 -7.01
C GLU A 21 -4.29 27.55 -8.24
N ALA A 22 -4.77 27.86 -9.44
CA ALA A 22 -4.19 27.33 -10.70
C ALA A 22 -2.69 27.64 -10.83
N VAL A 23 -2.27 28.85 -10.41
CA VAL A 23 -0.86 29.29 -10.45
C VAL A 23 0.02 28.38 -9.58
N VAL A 24 -0.46 27.97 -8.42
CA VAL A 24 0.27 27.06 -7.51
C VAL A 24 0.36 25.67 -8.14
N ARG A 25 -0.75 25.15 -8.67
CA ARG A 25 -0.76 23.84 -9.34
C ARG A 25 0.20 23.79 -10.53
N ASP A 26 0.20 24.85 -11.37
CA ASP A 26 1.08 24.93 -12.56
C ASP A 26 2.56 25.03 -12.16
N ALA A 27 2.88 25.81 -11.13
CA ALA A 27 4.23 25.93 -10.60
C ALA A 27 4.73 24.59 -10.04
N LEU A 28 3.91 23.89 -9.24
CA LEU A 28 4.22 22.57 -8.70
C LEU A 28 4.39 21.53 -9.81
N ALA A 29 3.50 21.53 -10.80
CA ALA A 29 3.59 20.61 -11.94
C ALA A 29 4.88 20.84 -12.75
N TRP A 30 5.29 22.10 -12.94
CA TRP A 30 6.56 22.43 -13.59
C TRP A 30 7.76 21.97 -12.77
N LEU A 31 7.76 22.22 -11.45
CA LEU A 31 8.80 21.77 -10.53
C LEU A 31 8.97 20.26 -10.57
N LEU A 32 7.88 19.52 -10.41
CA LEU A 32 7.90 18.04 -10.42
C LEU A 32 8.37 17.49 -11.76
N ARG A 33 7.92 18.06 -12.88
CA ARG A 33 8.38 17.70 -14.23
C ARG A 33 9.89 17.92 -14.39
N SER A 34 10.45 19.01 -13.85
CA SER A 34 11.88 19.28 -13.88
C SER A 34 12.71 18.20 -13.17
N ARG A 35 12.09 17.48 -12.24
CA ARG A 35 12.64 16.35 -11.49
C ARG A 35 12.21 14.98 -12.05
N ARG A 36 11.61 14.95 -13.25
CA ARG A 36 11.11 13.72 -13.92
C ARG A 36 10.04 12.99 -13.15
N LEU A 37 9.28 13.69 -12.30
CA LEU A 37 8.12 13.17 -11.60
C LEU A 37 6.85 13.50 -12.38
N LEU A 38 5.96 12.52 -12.53
CA LEU A 38 4.65 12.74 -13.11
C LEU A 38 3.74 13.39 -12.09
N SER A 39 2.88 14.31 -12.55
CA SER A 39 1.88 14.92 -11.68
C SER A 39 0.53 15.05 -12.37
N GLU A 40 -0.53 15.01 -11.59
CA GLU A 40 -1.91 15.24 -12.02
C GLU A 40 -2.59 16.21 -11.05
N GLY A 41 -3.16 17.30 -11.57
CA GLY A 41 -3.70 18.41 -10.78
C GLY A 41 -5.22 18.44 -10.75
N PHE A 42 -5.78 18.78 -9.59
CA PHE A 42 -7.22 18.92 -9.33
C PHE A 42 -7.48 20.28 -8.67
N ALA A 43 -8.52 20.98 -9.13
CA ALA A 43 -8.81 22.34 -8.67
C ALA A 43 -9.51 22.40 -7.30
N HIS A 44 -10.08 21.29 -6.84
CA HIS A 44 -10.80 21.20 -5.56
C HIS A 44 -10.97 19.73 -5.15
N ALA A 45 -11.31 19.51 -3.89
CA ALA A 45 -11.45 18.17 -3.30
C ALA A 45 -12.47 17.29 -4.05
N GLU A 46 -13.59 17.86 -4.47
CA GLU A 46 -14.65 17.13 -5.18
C GLU A 46 -14.19 16.58 -6.54
N ALA A 47 -13.28 17.29 -7.22
CA ALA A 47 -12.69 16.79 -8.47
C ALA A 47 -11.80 15.58 -8.22
N PHE A 48 -11.05 15.60 -7.12
CA PHE A 48 -10.25 14.45 -6.70
C PHE A 48 -11.11 13.28 -6.22
N ASP A 49 -12.18 13.54 -5.47
CA ASP A 49 -13.15 12.52 -5.07
C ASP A 49 -13.79 11.85 -6.31
N ALA A 50 -14.19 12.64 -7.30
CA ALA A 50 -14.71 12.12 -8.56
C ALA A 50 -13.69 11.25 -9.32
N PHE A 51 -12.42 11.65 -9.32
CA PHE A 51 -11.32 10.85 -9.85
C PHE A 51 -11.17 9.52 -9.08
N LEU A 52 -11.20 9.54 -7.74
CA LEU A 52 -11.12 8.33 -6.91
C LEU A 52 -12.28 7.38 -7.19
N ALA A 53 -13.49 7.90 -7.40
CA ALA A 53 -14.67 7.10 -7.72
C ALA A 53 -14.53 6.30 -9.03
N THR A 54 -13.63 6.70 -9.94
CA THR A 54 -13.31 5.96 -11.17
C THR A 54 -12.27 4.86 -10.97
N ARG A 55 -11.67 4.75 -9.77
CA ARG A 55 -10.59 3.81 -9.49
C ARG A 55 -11.10 2.57 -8.81
N ASP A 56 -10.54 1.44 -9.18
CA ASP A 56 -10.86 0.18 -8.52
C ASP A 56 -10.03 0.03 -7.24
N LEU A 57 -10.57 0.57 -6.14
CA LEU A 57 -9.93 0.49 -4.83
C LEU A 57 -9.89 -0.95 -4.29
N ALA A 58 -10.85 -1.79 -4.68
CA ALA A 58 -10.95 -3.17 -4.23
C ALA A 58 -9.82 -4.03 -4.80
N THR A 59 -9.39 -3.80 -6.04
CA THR A 59 -8.25 -4.51 -6.63
C THR A 59 -6.88 -3.95 -6.21
N GLY A 60 -6.89 -2.87 -5.43
CA GLY A 60 -5.68 -2.33 -4.81
C GLY A 60 -5.06 -1.16 -5.55
N TRP A 61 -5.84 -0.17 -5.92
CA TRP A 61 -5.33 1.14 -6.31
C TRP A 61 -4.75 1.88 -5.07
N PRO A 62 -3.67 2.67 -5.20
CA PRO A 62 -2.80 2.82 -6.38
C PRO A 62 -1.93 1.60 -6.63
N ALA A 63 -1.66 1.31 -7.90
CA ALA A 63 -0.82 0.20 -8.32
C ALA A 63 0.66 0.60 -8.53
N ALA A 64 0.93 1.90 -8.61
CA ALA A 64 2.25 2.53 -8.69
C ALA A 64 2.45 3.46 -7.48
N PRO A 65 3.70 3.79 -7.10
CA PRO A 65 3.96 4.74 -6.03
C PRO A 65 3.21 6.06 -6.26
N ALA A 66 2.51 6.53 -5.25
CA ALA A 66 1.73 7.75 -5.33
C ALA A 66 1.87 8.57 -4.05
N CYS A 67 1.82 9.89 -4.16
CA CYS A 67 1.61 10.78 -3.02
C CYS A 67 0.67 11.91 -3.41
N LEU A 68 0.08 12.56 -2.41
CA LEU A 68 -0.82 13.68 -2.57
C LEU A 68 -0.21 14.94 -1.94
N LEU A 69 -0.05 16.00 -2.73
CA LEU A 69 0.16 17.36 -2.23
C LEU A 69 -1.22 18.01 -2.12
N LEU A 70 -1.58 18.41 -0.92
CA LEU A 70 -2.94 18.83 -0.58
C LEU A 70 -2.95 20.17 0.11
N ASP A 71 -3.57 21.16 -0.51
CA ASP A 71 -3.80 22.43 0.18
C ASP A 71 -4.80 22.25 1.34
N VAL A 72 -4.51 22.91 2.47
CA VAL A 72 -5.38 22.85 3.65
C VAL A 72 -6.67 23.63 3.41
N ARG A 73 -6.56 24.82 2.81
CA ARG A 73 -7.66 25.77 2.68
C ARG A 73 -8.13 25.89 1.24
N MET A 74 -9.22 25.22 0.94
CA MET A 74 -9.89 25.33 -0.36
C MET A 74 -11.35 25.71 -0.18
N PRO A 75 -11.96 26.43 -1.15
CA PRO A 75 -13.40 26.66 -1.18
C PRO A 75 -14.17 25.33 -1.22
N GLY A 76 -15.28 25.26 -0.52
CA GLY A 76 -16.08 24.03 -0.43
C GLY A 76 -15.49 23.03 0.59
N THR A 77 -15.05 21.89 0.12
CA THR A 77 -14.44 20.85 0.98
C THR A 77 -12.97 21.18 1.25
N SER A 78 -12.62 21.34 2.52
CA SER A 78 -11.23 21.58 2.92
C SER A 78 -10.34 20.35 2.70
N GLY A 79 -9.02 20.57 2.60
CA GLY A 79 -8.06 19.48 2.48
C GLY A 79 -8.10 18.49 3.65
N LEU A 80 -8.44 18.96 4.86
CA LEU A 80 -8.57 18.08 6.01
C LEU A 80 -9.72 17.09 5.88
N VAL A 81 -10.88 17.56 5.41
CA VAL A 81 -12.04 16.70 5.18
C VAL A 81 -11.75 15.68 4.08
N LEU A 82 -11.05 16.08 3.02
CA LEU A 82 -10.59 15.14 1.99
C LEU A 82 -9.64 14.10 2.59
N PHE A 83 -8.70 14.51 3.45
CA PHE A 83 -7.76 13.60 4.09
C PHE A 83 -8.46 12.58 5.00
N GLU A 84 -9.45 12.98 5.79
CA GLU A 84 -10.25 12.07 6.59
C GLU A 84 -10.91 10.98 5.74
N ARG A 85 -11.47 11.35 4.58
CA ARG A 85 -12.02 10.37 3.62
C ARG A 85 -10.95 9.41 3.09
N LEU A 86 -9.73 9.90 2.81
CA LEU A 86 -8.64 9.02 2.36
C LEU A 86 -8.23 8.01 3.44
N ILE A 87 -8.29 8.40 4.72
CA ILE A 87 -8.08 7.48 5.84
C ILE A 87 -9.20 6.43 5.89
N GLU A 88 -10.47 6.84 5.79
CA GLU A 88 -11.63 5.93 5.77
C GLU A 88 -11.56 4.92 4.61
N LEU A 89 -11.05 5.36 3.45
CA LEU A 89 -10.81 4.50 2.28
C LEU A 89 -9.56 3.62 2.40
N GLY A 90 -8.78 3.77 3.48
CA GLY A 90 -7.53 3.02 3.69
C GLY A 90 -6.41 3.39 2.72
N LEU A 91 -6.47 4.58 2.10
CA LEU A 91 -5.51 5.02 1.08
C LEU A 91 -4.28 5.70 1.68
N SER A 92 -4.34 6.22 2.90
CA SER A 92 -3.25 6.99 3.54
C SER A 92 -1.92 6.23 3.62
N ALA A 93 -1.95 4.91 3.77
CA ALA A 93 -0.75 4.08 3.80
C ALA A 93 -0.08 3.92 2.42
N THR A 94 -0.86 3.87 1.33
CA THR A 94 -0.36 3.64 -0.03
C THR A 94 -0.26 4.91 -0.87
N MET A 95 -0.84 6.00 -0.39
CA MET A 95 -0.77 7.34 -0.96
C MET A 95 -0.56 8.34 0.19
N PRO A 96 0.67 8.48 0.71
CA PRO A 96 0.99 9.44 1.76
C PRO A 96 0.60 10.86 1.35
N VAL A 97 0.08 11.63 2.31
CA VAL A 97 -0.38 13.01 2.09
C VAL A 97 0.60 13.99 2.71
N ILE A 98 1.03 14.97 1.92
CA ILE A 98 1.80 16.13 2.34
C ILE A 98 0.88 17.35 2.24
N PHE A 99 0.59 17.97 3.36
CA PHE A 99 -0.20 19.19 3.36
C PHE A 99 0.64 20.42 2.95
N LEU A 100 0.08 21.24 2.07
CA LEU A 100 0.58 22.58 1.79
C LEU A 100 -0.24 23.57 2.61
N THR A 101 0.41 24.38 3.42
CA THR A 101 -0.30 25.24 4.40
C THR A 101 0.22 26.68 4.32
N GLY A 102 -0.67 27.65 4.42
CA GLY A 102 -0.32 29.06 4.57
C GLY A 102 0.01 29.42 6.02
N HIS A 103 0.45 30.67 6.23
CA HIS A 103 0.71 31.22 7.55
C HIS A 103 -0.52 31.10 8.49
N GLY A 104 -0.30 30.63 9.70
CA GLY A 104 -1.35 30.51 10.74
C GLY A 104 -2.03 29.15 10.81
N ASP A 105 -1.75 28.21 9.91
CA ASP A 105 -2.36 26.88 9.91
C ASP A 105 -1.51 25.81 10.62
N VAL A 106 -0.39 26.19 11.23
CA VAL A 106 0.53 25.26 11.90
C VAL A 106 -0.16 24.35 12.94
N PRO A 107 -1.07 24.83 13.82
CA PRO A 107 -1.77 23.95 14.73
C PRO A 107 -2.62 22.88 14.03
N THR A 108 -3.24 23.26 12.92
CA THR A 108 -4.04 22.37 12.07
C THR A 108 -3.19 21.34 11.36
N ALA A 109 -2.03 21.79 10.81
CA ALA A 109 -1.07 20.90 10.18
C ALA A 109 -0.49 19.86 11.16
N VAL A 110 -0.15 20.29 12.39
CA VAL A 110 0.29 19.37 13.46
C VAL A 110 -0.79 18.36 13.81
N ALA A 111 -2.07 18.76 13.88
CA ALA A 111 -3.18 17.86 14.12
C ALA A 111 -3.31 16.83 12.97
N ALA A 112 -3.15 17.26 11.72
CA ALA A 112 -3.20 16.39 10.55
C ALA A 112 -2.08 15.34 10.56
N VAL A 113 -0.84 15.72 10.92
CA VAL A 113 0.27 14.76 11.05
C VAL A 113 0.02 13.77 12.18
N LYS A 114 -0.51 14.20 13.31
CA LYS A 114 -0.94 13.30 14.39
C LYS A 114 -2.09 12.38 13.94
N GLY A 115 -2.91 12.83 13.01
CA GLY A 115 -3.98 12.06 12.37
C GLY A 115 -3.49 11.08 11.28
N GLY A 116 -2.17 11.03 11.00
CA GLY A 116 -1.59 10.08 10.05
C GLY A 116 -1.18 10.67 8.70
N ALA A 117 -1.20 12.00 8.53
CA ALA A 117 -0.58 12.63 7.37
C ALA A 117 0.94 12.39 7.40
N PHE A 118 1.54 12.28 6.23
CA PHE A 118 2.98 12.03 6.12
C PHE A 118 3.80 13.23 6.60
N ASP A 119 3.43 14.44 6.14
CA ASP A 119 4.12 15.67 6.52
C ASP A 119 3.26 16.90 6.20
N PHE A 120 3.75 18.07 6.56
CA PHE A 120 3.23 19.34 6.09
C PHE A 120 4.37 20.27 5.68
N VAL A 121 4.10 21.17 4.73
CA VAL A 121 5.06 22.14 4.21
C VAL A 121 4.39 23.52 4.19
N GLU A 122 5.01 24.49 4.89
CA GLU A 122 4.50 25.86 4.96
C GLU A 122 4.88 26.66 3.71
N LYS A 123 3.91 27.34 3.12
CA LYS A 123 4.08 28.30 2.02
C LYS A 123 4.59 29.66 2.58
N PRO A 124 5.65 30.28 2.02
CA PRO A 124 6.45 29.82 0.87
C PRO A 124 7.50 28.78 1.26
N PHE A 125 7.71 27.79 0.42
CA PHE A 125 8.61 26.66 0.66
C PHE A 125 9.80 26.65 -0.31
N SER A 126 10.86 25.95 0.08
CA SER A 126 11.98 25.64 -0.80
C SER A 126 11.62 24.49 -1.74
N ASP A 127 11.84 24.69 -3.05
CA ASP A 127 11.62 23.66 -4.08
C ASP A 127 12.32 22.34 -3.76
N ASN A 128 13.59 22.43 -3.34
CA ASN A 128 14.37 21.23 -3.01
C ASN A 128 13.79 20.52 -1.79
N ALA A 129 13.42 21.24 -0.74
CA ALA A 129 12.86 20.65 0.47
C ALA A 129 11.51 19.95 0.17
N LEU A 130 10.66 20.54 -0.66
CA LEU A 130 9.40 19.92 -1.07
C LEU A 130 9.65 18.65 -1.89
N VAL A 131 10.57 18.69 -2.87
CA VAL A 131 10.88 17.52 -3.70
C VAL A 131 11.45 16.39 -2.85
N ASP A 132 12.36 16.66 -1.91
CA ASP A 132 12.89 15.64 -1.00
C ASP A 132 11.78 14.96 -0.20
N ARG A 133 10.76 15.69 0.25
CA ARG A 133 9.60 15.14 0.96
C ARG A 133 8.73 14.29 0.04
N VAL A 134 8.50 14.74 -1.19
CA VAL A 134 7.76 13.98 -2.20
C VAL A 134 8.45 12.66 -2.50
N GLU A 135 9.77 12.65 -2.71
CA GLU A 135 10.54 11.44 -2.97
C GLU A 135 10.48 10.44 -1.81
N GLN A 136 10.57 10.93 -0.56
CA GLN A 136 10.39 10.09 0.63
C GLN A 136 8.97 9.50 0.70
N ALA A 137 7.94 10.30 0.45
CA ALA A 137 6.55 9.85 0.42
C ALA A 137 6.32 8.78 -0.66
N LEU A 138 6.85 8.98 -1.87
CA LEU A 138 6.79 8.00 -2.96
C LEU A 138 7.50 6.69 -2.63
N ALA A 139 8.66 6.76 -1.95
CA ALA A 139 9.38 5.57 -1.50
C ALA A 139 8.57 4.76 -0.49
N LEU A 140 7.94 5.41 0.49
CA LEU A 140 7.04 4.77 1.46
C LEU A 140 5.81 4.17 0.77
N SER A 141 5.19 4.90 -0.14
CA SER A 141 4.08 4.39 -0.96
C SER A 141 4.48 3.10 -1.69
N GLY A 142 5.65 3.09 -2.34
CA GLY A 142 6.16 1.91 -3.03
C GLY A 142 6.31 0.71 -2.11
N GLN A 143 6.87 0.90 -0.92
CA GLN A 143 7.02 -0.16 0.08
C GLN A 143 5.65 -0.70 0.56
N ALA A 144 4.71 0.20 0.83
CA ALA A 144 3.35 -0.17 1.26
C ALA A 144 2.60 -0.97 0.18
N ILE A 145 2.73 -0.57 -1.10
CA ILE A 145 2.14 -1.29 -2.23
C ILE A 145 2.76 -2.68 -2.38
N LEU A 146 4.08 -2.82 -2.28
CA LEU A 146 4.76 -4.12 -2.34
C LEU A 146 4.31 -5.03 -1.20
N ARG A 147 4.24 -4.50 0.02
CA ARG A 147 3.73 -5.24 1.19
C ARG A 147 2.29 -5.71 0.95
N ARG A 148 1.40 -4.82 0.51
CA ARG A 148 0.01 -5.15 0.19
C ARG A 148 -0.10 -6.25 -0.87
N ARG A 149 0.69 -6.15 -1.97
CA ARG A 149 0.74 -7.19 -3.01
C ARG A 149 1.19 -8.54 -2.46
N GLY A 150 2.20 -8.55 -1.59
CA GLY A 150 2.66 -9.76 -0.91
C GLY A 150 1.55 -10.41 -0.07
N LEU A 151 0.86 -9.61 0.77
CA LEU A 151 -0.26 -10.07 1.57
C LEU A 151 -1.39 -10.66 0.71
N GLN A 152 -1.75 -9.98 -0.37
CA GLN A 152 -2.79 -10.45 -1.30
C GLN A 152 -2.38 -11.74 -2.03
N ALA A 153 -1.12 -11.87 -2.42
CA ALA A 153 -0.62 -13.08 -3.08
C ALA A 153 -0.72 -14.30 -2.16
N VAL A 154 -0.33 -14.15 -0.89
CA VAL A 154 -0.44 -15.24 0.08
C VAL A 154 -1.91 -15.57 0.39
N ALA A 155 -2.76 -14.55 0.58
CA ALA A 155 -4.19 -14.78 0.81
C ALA A 155 -4.83 -15.57 -0.36
N ARG A 156 -4.47 -15.27 -1.61
CA ARG A 156 -4.91 -16.04 -2.78
C ARG A 156 -4.39 -17.47 -2.75
N ALA A 157 -3.10 -17.66 -2.47
CA ALA A 157 -2.52 -19.00 -2.38
C ALA A 157 -3.21 -19.87 -1.31
N VAL A 158 -3.51 -19.29 -0.15
CA VAL A 158 -4.28 -19.97 0.91
C VAL A 158 -5.71 -20.30 0.44
N ALA A 159 -6.35 -19.39 -0.31
CA ALA A 159 -7.70 -19.63 -0.84
C ALA A 159 -7.74 -20.76 -1.87
N GLU A 160 -6.64 -21.02 -2.60
CA GLU A 160 -6.50 -22.11 -3.57
C GLU A 160 -6.24 -23.47 -2.94
N LEU A 161 -5.98 -23.54 -1.63
CA LEU A 161 -5.80 -24.81 -0.93
C LEU A 161 -7.15 -25.53 -0.80
N THR A 162 -7.14 -26.83 -1.08
CA THR A 162 -8.26 -27.71 -0.73
C THR A 162 -8.38 -27.82 0.79
N ASP A 163 -9.55 -28.27 1.29
CA ASP A 163 -9.76 -28.43 2.74
C ASP A 163 -8.70 -29.36 3.35
N ARG A 164 -8.34 -30.45 2.65
CA ARG A 164 -7.31 -31.39 3.11
C ARG A 164 -5.89 -30.77 3.12
N GLU A 165 -5.55 -29.97 2.13
CA GLU A 165 -4.26 -29.25 2.11
C GLU A 165 -4.21 -28.22 3.23
N ARG A 166 -5.32 -27.55 3.54
CA ARG A 166 -5.44 -26.60 4.65
C ARG A 166 -5.30 -27.28 6.01
N GLU A 167 -5.99 -28.40 6.22
CA GLU A 167 -5.87 -29.20 7.44
C GLU A 167 -4.42 -29.67 7.68
N VAL A 168 -3.73 -30.07 6.60
CA VAL A 168 -2.32 -30.44 6.65
C VAL A 168 -1.44 -29.22 6.92
N MET A 169 -1.71 -28.06 6.30
CA MET A 169 -0.99 -26.81 6.52
C MET A 169 -0.99 -26.41 8.00
N ASP A 170 -2.15 -26.42 8.64
CA ASP A 170 -2.31 -26.04 10.06
C ASP A 170 -1.44 -26.90 10.97
N ARG A 171 -1.39 -28.21 10.71
CA ARG A 171 -0.59 -29.16 11.50
C ARG A 171 0.90 -29.02 11.23
N VAL A 172 1.29 -28.71 10.00
CA VAL A 172 2.67 -28.43 9.62
C VAL A 172 3.18 -27.17 10.34
N ILE A 173 2.37 -26.12 10.40
CA ILE A 173 2.68 -24.87 11.13
C ILE A 173 2.80 -25.13 12.63
N ALA A 174 1.96 -26.01 13.18
CA ALA A 174 2.06 -26.47 14.57
C ALA A 174 3.28 -27.36 14.84
N GLY A 175 4.11 -27.65 13.82
CA GLY A 175 5.35 -28.43 13.96
C GLY A 175 5.15 -29.94 14.06
N LEU A 176 3.98 -30.48 13.71
CA LEU A 176 3.71 -31.91 13.81
C LEU A 176 4.46 -32.71 12.74
N ALA A 177 4.98 -33.88 13.14
CA ALA A 177 5.59 -34.84 12.23
C ALA A 177 4.52 -35.52 11.33
N ASN A 178 4.89 -35.94 10.12
CA ASN A 178 3.96 -36.56 9.16
C ASN A 178 3.17 -37.75 9.74
N LYS A 179 3.82 -38.57 10.61
CA LYS A 179 3.14 -39.70 11.28
C LYS A 179 2.00 -39.20 12.17
N ARG A 180 2.24 -38.15 12.96
CA ARG A 180 1.20 -37.58 13.83
C ARG A 180 0.08 -36.92 13.02
N ILE A 181 0.42 -36.24 11.91
CA ILE A 181 -0.59 -35.67 11.00
C ILE A 181 -1.46 -36.80 10.38
N ALA A 182 -0.83 -37.90 9.99
CA ALA A 182 -1.54 -39.05 9.45
C ALA A 182 -2.53 -39.65 10.45
N ASP A 183 -2.09 -39.85 11.71
CA ASP A 183 -2.94 -40.34 12.80
C ASP A 183 -4.10 -39.35 13.09
N ASP A 184 -3.83 -38.04 13.14
CA ASP A 184 -4.83 -37.01 13.46
C ASP A 184 -5.88 -36.82 12.35
N LEU A 185 -5.54 -37.13 11.09
CA LEU A 185 -6.43 -36.97 9.92
C LEU A 185 -7.03 -38.30 9.42
N ASP A 186 -6.68 -39.42 10.05
CA ASP A 186 -7.06 -40.77 9.65
C ASP A 186 -6.73 -41.09 8.17
N ILE A 187 -5.49 -40.82 7.78
CA ILE A 187 -4.96 -41.07 6.43
C ILE A 187 -3.55 -41.67 6.50
N SER A 188 -3.05 -42.21 5.38
CA SER A 188 -1.70 -42.76 5.35
C SER A 188 -0.62 -41.62 5.39
N VAL A 189 0.56 -41.95 5.94
CA VAL A 189 1.71 -41.05 5.89
C VAL A 189 2.05 -40.62 4.46
N ARG A 190 1.92 -41.54 3.50
CA ARG A 190 2.11 -41.30 2.07
C ARG A 190 1.12 -40.24 1.55
N THR A 191 -0.12 -40.27 2.00
CA THR A 191 -1.15 -39.30 1.65
C THR A 191 -0.82 -37.91 2.22
N VAL A 192 -0.31 -37.86 3.46
CA VAL A 192 0.17 -36.60 4.06
C VAL A 192 1.31 -36.00 3.23
N GLU A 193 2.27 -36.81 2.79
CA GLU A 193 3.39 -36.33 1.94
C GLU A 193 2.90 -35.73 0.62
N VAL A 194 1.91 -36.33 -0.01
CA VAL A 194 1.30 -35.82 -1.24
C VAL A 194 0.60 -34.47 -0.99
N HIS A 195 -0.20 -34.35 0.07
CA HIS A 195 -0.86 -33.09 0.41
C HIS A 195 0.14 -32.01 0.78
N ARG A 196 1.20 -32.35 1.53
CA ARG A 196 2.30 -31.40 1.84
C ARG A 196 2.99 -30.90 0.58
N ALA A 197 3.33 -31.77 -0.35
CA ALA A 197 4.01 -31.39 -1.60
C ALA A 197 3.15 -30.40 -2.40
N ARG A 198 1.85 -30.71 -2.58
CA ARG A 198 0.92 -29.84 -3.30
C ARG A 198 0.70 -28.50 -2.60
N MET A 199 0.55 -28.53 -1.27
CA MET A 199 0.41 -27.33 -0.46
C MET A 199 1.66 -26.44 -0.56
N PHE A 200 2.88 -27.02 -0.45
CA PHE A 200 4.12 -26.28 -0.60
C PHE A 200 4.27 -25.66 -2.00
N GLU A 201 3.87 -26.38 -3.05
CA GLU A 201 3.85 -25.88 -4.42
C GLU A 201 2.89 -24.68 -4.56
N LYS A 202 1.65 -24.79 -4.10
CA LYS A 202 0.65 -23.72 -4.15
C LYS A 202 1.07 -22.48 -3.33
N MET A 203 1.66 -22.72 -2.15
CA MET A 203 2.16 -21.66 -1.28
C MET A 203 3.51 -21.10 -1.74
N ASN A 204 4.12 -21.67 -2.78
CA ASN A 204 5.43 -21.32 -3.30
C ASN A 204 6.53 -21.30 -2.22
N VAL A 205 6.54 -22.30 -1.34
CA VAL A 205 7.52 -22.48 -0.28
C VAL A 205 8.19 -23.86 -0.38
N ARG A 206 9.38 -24.00 0.20
CA ARG A 206 10.19 -25.22 0.14
C ARG A 206 10.25 -25.97 1.46
N SER A 207 9.85 -25.33 2.55
CA SER A 207 9.96 -25.89 3.89
C SER A 207 8.84 -25.41 4.81
N ALA A 208 8.61 -26.17 5.89
CA ALA A 208 7.71 -25.76 6.95
C ALA A 208 8.13 -24.44 7.62
N VAL A 209 9.44 -24.18 7.69
CA VAL A 209 9.98 -22.94 8.27
C VAL A 209 9.65 -21.76 7.38
N GLU A 210 9.85 -21.89 6.06
CA GLU A 210 9.45 -20.84 5.10
C GLU A 210 7.94 -20.56 5.16
N LEU A 211 7.12 -21.63 5.22
CA LEU A 211 5.67 -21.50 5.36
C LEU A 211 5.28 -20.75 6.63
N ALA A 212 5.86 -21.13 7.78
CA ALA A 212 5.58 -20.46 9.06
C ALA A 212 6.00 -18.99 9.05
N ASN A 213 7.15 -18.65 8.47
CA ASN A 213 7.61 -17.27 8.32
C ASN A 213 6.67 -16.47 7.41
N LEU A 214 6.31 -17.03 6.23
CA LEU A 214 5.41 -16.40 5.27
C LEU A 214 4.06 -16.05 5.91
N LEU A 215 3.47 -16.94 6.70
CA LEU A 215 2.18 -16.72 7.36
C LEU A 215 2.29 -15.79 8.58
N ARG A 216 3.42 -15.79 9.29
CA ARG A 216 3.65 -14.88 10.42
C ARG A 216 3.79 -13.42 9.98
N GLU A 217 4.40 -13.14 8.84
CA GLU A 217 4.51 -11.80 8.25
C GLU A 217 3.14 -11.20 7.87
N GLN A 218 2.08 -12.01 7.90
CA GLN A 218 0.69 -11.62 7.61
C GLN A 218 -0.12 -11.22 8.85
N GLN A 219 0.39 -11.53 10.04
CA GLN A 219 -0.27 -11.08 11.28
C GLN A 219 0.07 -9.60 11.49
N PRO A 220 -0.95 -8.75 11.78
CA PRO A 220 -0.81 -7.30 11.96
C PRO A 220 0.09 -6.92 13.13
#